data_95ff657a5c90d4aa1f533835f11a67ce
#
_entry.id   95ff657a5c90d4aa1f533835f11a67ce
#
_cell.length_a   1.000
_cell.length_b   1.000
_cell.length_c   1.000
_cell.angle_alpha   90.00
_cell.angle_beta   90.00
_cell.angle_gamma   90.00
#
_symmetry.space_group_name_H-M   'P 1'
#
loop_
_entity.id
_entity.type
_entity.pdbx_description
1 polymer ?
#
loop_
_entity_poly.entity_id
_entity_poly.type
_entity_poly.pdbx_seq_one_letter_code
_entity_poly.pdbx_strand_id
1 'polypeptide(L)'
;RKVATYLDTDHTEVTFTPEEGISHLNDVIHSLESYDTTTVRASTPMWLLCKYIKQHTSCRYIFSGEGSDEILGGYLYFHNAPNVEEFVGENMRRLRLIHQFDGLRADRCAGAHGLDLVVPFLDKEFINACMTINQNEKIDPIEKRVLREAFEGYLPHDILWRQKDGMSDAVGTNWVDTVKKYAEAEIDSKMFNEIVSKSYGYNIPLTKEEALYRSLFWRMYGRDNDHLISEIW
;
A
#
# COMPACT_ATOMS: atom_id res chain seq x y z
N ARG A 1 1.61 -18.21 9.61
CA ARG A 1 1.51 -19.43 10.45
C ARG A 1 2.28 -19.27 11.76
N LYS A 2 3.59 -18.99 11.72
CA LYS A 2 4.42 -18.91 12.93
C LYS A 2 3.89 -17.93 13.98
N VAL A 3 3.49 -16.73 13.57
CA VAL A 3 2.87 -15.73 14.45
C VAL A 3 1.52 -16.22 14.98
N ALA A 4 0.69 -16.77 14.12
CA ALA A 4 -0.62 -17.29 14.51
C ALA A 4 -0.51 -18.39 15.55
N THR A 5 0.43 -19.32 15.35
CA THR A 5 0.73 -20.38 16.35
C THR A 5 1.25 -19.80 17.66
N TYR A 6 2.13 -18.79 17.60
CA TYR A 6 2.72 -18.18 18.80
C TYR A 6 1.69 -17.42 19.64
N LEU A 7 0.76 -16.72 18.96
CA LEU A 7 -0.28 -15.89 19.59
C LEU A 7 -1.57 -16.67 19.85
N ASP A 8 -1.65 -17.95 19.44
CA ASP A 8 -2.83 -18.80 19.54
C ASP A 8 -4.09 -18.14 18.94
N THR A 9 -3.94 -17.61 17.70
CA THR A 9 -5.03 -16.94 17.01
C THR A 9 -5.78 -17.89 16.08
N ASP A 10 -7.09 -17.68 15.91
CA ASP A 10 -7.86 -18.27 14.82
C ASP A 10 -7.41 -17.65 13.49
N HIS A 11 -6.73 -18.46 12.67
CA HIS A 11 -5.99 -17.97 11.51
C HIS A 11 -6.46 -18.62 10.21
N THR A 12 -6.84 -17.79 9.27
CA THR A 12 -7.16 -18.21 7.90
C THR A 12 -6.13 -17.64 6.91
N GLU A 13 -5.53 -18.53 6.11
CA GLU A 13 -4.67 -18.12 4.99
C GLU A 13 -5.51 -17.97 3.72
N VAL A 14 -5.43 -16.79 3.10
CA VAL A 14 -6.05 -16.51 1.81
C VAL A 14 -4.96 -16.41 0.76
N THR A 15 -5.07 -17.19 -0.28
CA THR A 15 -4.15 -17.17 -1.43
C THR A 15 -4.92 -16.77 -2.69
N PHE A 16 -4.27 -16.11 -3.61
CA PHE A 16 -4.83 -15.80 -4.93
C PHE A 16 -3.79 -16.06 -6.02
N THR A 17 -4.24 -16.29 -7.24
CA THR A 17 -3.35 -16.41 -8.40
C THR A 17 -3.14 -15.04 -9.05
N PRO A 18 -2.00 -14.82 -9.74
CA PRO A 18 -1.79 -13.59 -10.50
C PRO A 18 -2.90 -13.31 -11.53
N GLU A 19 -3.46 -14.36 -12.16
CA GLU A 19 -4.56 -14.25 -13.10
C GLU A 19 -5.84 -13.76 -12.42
N GLU A 20 -6.11 -14.24 -11.22
CA GLU A 20 -7.21 -13.75 -10.40
C GLU A 20 -7.03 -12.28 -10.06
N GLY A 21 -5.83 -11.88 -9.64
CA GLY A 21 -5.48 -10.48 -9.41
C GLY A 21 -5.72 -9.61 -10.64
N ILE A 22 -5.23 -10.03 -11.81
CA ILE A 22 -5.42 -9.33 -13.09
C ILE A 22 -6.90 -9.21 -13.43
N SER A 23 -7.70 -10.25 -13.23
CA SER A 23 -9.14 -10.23 -13.55
C SER A 23 -9.92 -9.19 -12.75
N HIS A 24 -9.40 -8.78 -11.57
CA HIS A 24 -10.00 -7.79 -10.69
C HIS A 24 -9.40 -6.37 -10.79
N LEU A 25 -8.44 -6.12 -11.69
CA LEU A 25 -7.82 -4.80 -11.82
C LEU A 25 -8.84 -3.67 -12.08
N ASN A 26 -9.88 -3.94 -12.85
CA ASN A 26 -10.96 -2.98 -13.08
C ASN A 26 -11.69 -2.63 -11.76
N ASP A 27 -12.06 -3.64 -10.99
CA ASP A 27 -12.79 -3.45 -9.72
C ASP A 27 -11.91 -2.72 -8.69
N VAL A 28 -10.62 -3.06 -8.65
CA VAL A 28 -9.63 -2.42 -7.77
C VAL A 28 -9.47 -0.93 -8.13
N ILE A 29 -9.20 -0.61 -9.41
CA ILE A 29 -9.03 0.78 -9.85
C ILE A 29 -10.32 1.56 -9.67
N HIS A 30 -11.48 0.93 -9.90
CA HIS A 30 -12.78 1.54 -9.61
C HIS A 30 -12.94 1.87 -8.14
N SER A 31 -12.57 0.95 -7.24
CA SER A 31 -12.67 1.20 -5.80
C SER A 31 -11.71 2.28 -5.32
N LEU A 32 -10.49 2.29 -5.86
CA LEU A 32 -9.44 3.24 -5.49
C LEU A 32 -9.68 4.65 -6.01
N GLU A 33 -10.33 4.79 -7.17
CA GLU A 33 -10.39 6.05 -7.92
C GLU A 33 -8.98 6.61 -8.20
N SER A 34 -7.99 5.73 -8.42
CA SER A 34 -6.59 6.09 -8.66
C SER A 34 -5.94 5.13 -9.65
N TYR A 35 -4.93 5.61 -10.37
CA TYR A 35 -4.08 4.82 -11.27
C TYR A 35 -2.63 4.77 -10.80
N ASP A 36 -2.33 5.24 -9.59
CA ASP A 36 -0.98 5.14 -9.02
C ASP A 36 -0.52 3.68 -8.97
N THR A 37 0.62 3.41 -9.58
CA THR A 37 1.10 2.04 -9.81
C THR A 37 1.36 1.29 -8.52
N THR A 38 2.00 1.93 -7.55
CA THR A 38 2.32 1.33 -6.26
C THR A 38 1.04 1.03 -5.48
N THR A 39 0.11 1.99 -5.47
CA THR A 39 -1.19 1.85 -4.80
C THR A 39 -2.00 0.73 -5.43
N VAL A 40 -2.12 0.65 -6.76
CA VAL A 40 -2.87 -0.41 -7.45
C VAL A 40 -2.27 -1.80 -7.17
N ARG A 41 -0.94 -1.94 -7.27
CA ARG A 41 -0.26 -3.22 -6.99
C ARG A 41 -0.52 -3.73 -5.58
N ALA A 42 -0.40 -2.84 -4.59
CA ALA A 42 -0.59 -3.19 -3.18
C ALA A 42 -2.08 -3.36 -2.81
N SER A 43 -2.98 -2.67 -3.52
CA SER A 43 -4.42 -2.77 -3.28
C SER A 43 -5.02 -4.07 -3.77
N THR A 44 -4.53 -4.63 -4.86
CA THR A 44 -5.11 -5.85 -5.44
C THR A 44 -5.19 -7.00 -4.43
N PRO A 45 -4.11 -7.40 -3.74
CA PRO A 45 -4.18 -8.44 -2.71
C PRO A 45 -5.06 -8.04 -1.52
N MET A 46 -5.04 -6.78 -1.11
CA MET A 46 -5.86 -6.31 0.00
C MET A 46 -7.34 -6.32 -0.36
N TRP A 47 -7.71 -5.90 -1.56
CA TRP A 47 -9.08 -5.94 -2.07
C TRP A 47 -9.63 -7.37 -2.13
N LEU A 48 -8.83 -8.33 -2.63
CA LEU A 48 -9.18 -9.75 -2.65
C LEU A 48 -9.34 -10.33 -1.25
N LEU A 49 -8.47 -9.95 -0.30
CA LEU A 49 -8.59 -10.34 1.10
C LEU A 49 -9.88 -9.79 1.72
N CYS A 50 -10.20 -8.52 1.51
CA CYS A 50 -11.44 -7.91 2.00
C CYS A 50 -12.67 -8.59 1.39
N LYS A 51 -12.63 -8.92 0.10
CA LYS A 51 -13.68 -9.72 -0.58
C LYS A 51 -13.88 -11.08 0.09
N TYR A 52 -12.79 -11.79 0.37
CA TYR A 52 -12.84 -13.08 1.07
C TYR A 52 -13.45 -12.94 2.46
N ILE A 53 -12.98 -11.99 3.27
CA ILE A 53 -13.50 -11.74 4.63
C ILE A 53 -15.01 -11.50 4.57
N LYS A 54 -15.48 -10.66 3.66
CA LYS A 54 -16.91 -10.37 3.50
C LYS A 54 -17.74 -11.59 3.13
N GLN A 55 -17.19 -12.47 2.29
CA GLN A 55 -17.91 -13.64 1.80
C GLN A 55 -17.95 -14.81 2.79
N HIS A 56 -16.92 -14.91 3.65
CA HIS A 56 -16.73 -16.12 4.48
C HIS A 56 -16.83 -15.85 5.97
N THR A 57 -17.01 -14.60 6.40
CA THR A 57 -17.13 -14.24 7.81
C THR A 57 -18.28 -13.26 8.04
N SER A 58 -18.67 -13.11 9.31
CA SER A 58 -19.59 -12.06 9.75
C SER A 58 -18.86 -10.82 10.25
N CYS A 59 -17.56 -10.73 10.08
CA CYS A 59 -16.76 -9.58 10.52
C CYS A 59 -17.21 -8.31 9.79
N ARG A 60 -17.32 -7.25 10.57
CA ARG A 60 -17.59 -5.90 10.08
C ARG A 60 -16.36 -5.01 10.22
N TYR A 61 -15.63 -5.16 11.32
CA TYR A 61 -14.47 -4.35 11.64
C TYR A 61 -13.19 -5.12 11.37
N ILE A 62 -12.25 -4.51 10.66
CA ILE A 62 -10.92 -5.06 10.44
C ILE A 62 -9.85 -4.09 10.96
N PHE A 63 -8.84 -4.62 11.62
CA PHE A 63 -7.71 -3.85 12.11
C PHE A 63 -6.57 -3.91 11.09
N SER A 64 -5.95 -2.75 10.82
CA SER A 64 -4.80 -2.65 9.93
C SER A 64 -3.62 -1.94 10.60
N GLY A 65 -2.41 -2.31 10.17
CA GLY A 65 -1.16 -1.69 10.62
C GLY A 65 -0.77 -0.43 9.85
N GLU A 66 -1.66 0.13 9.04
CA GLU A 66 -1.38 1.35 8.26
C GLU A 66 -1.03 2.53 9.17
N GLY A 67 -0.12 3.37 8.71
CA GLY A 67 0.38 4.54 9.45
C GLY A 67 1.65 4.28 10.26
N SER A 68 1.98 3.02 10.55
CA SER A 68 3.17 2.70 11.34
C SER A 68 4.48 3.04 10.63
N ASP A 69 4.52 2.91 9.31
CA ASP A 69 5.70 3.22 8.50
C ASP A 69 5.94 4.73 8.40
N GLU A 70 4.89 5.51 8.27
CA GLU A 70 4.94 6.97 8.19
C GLU A 70 5.37 7.61 9.51
N ILE A 71 4.86 7.09 10.63
CA ILE A 71 5.07 7.68 11.96
C ILE A 71 6.42 7.30 12.55
N LEU A 72 6.89 6.07 12.26
CA LEU A 72 8.06 5.47 12.90
C LEU A 72 9.23 5.21 11.93
N GLY A 73 9.22 5.82 10.75
CA GLY A 73 10.31 5.70 9.78
C GLY A 73 10.47 4.29 9.23
N GLY A 74 9.36 3.63 8.87
CA GLY A 74 9.35 2.23 8.46
C GLY A 74 9.74 1.97 7.00
N TYR A 75 9.89 2.98 6.17
CA TYR A 75 10.32 2.82 4.79
C TYR A 75 11.84 2.82 4.69
N LEU A 76 12.42 1.86 3.98
CA LEU A 76 13.88 1.72 3.88
C LEU A 76 14.58 2.98 3.34
N TYR A 77 13.93 3.75 2.48
CA TYR A 77 14.52 4.97 1.93
C TYR A 77 14.71 6.09 2.98
N PHE A 78 14.02 6.04 4.13
CA PHE A 78 14.25 6.97 5.23
C PHE A 78 15.69 6.94 5.76
N HIS A 79 16.39 5.80 5.59
CA HIS A 79 17.81 5.67 5.96
C HIS A 79 18.73 6.56 5.11
N ASN A 80 18.23 7.07 3.98
CA ASN A 80 18.98 7.98 3.12
C ASN A 80 18.84 9.46 3.56
N ALA A 81 18.07 9.75 4.61
CA ALA A 81 17.91 11.11 5.12
C ALA A 81 19.28 11.65 5.58
N PRO A 82 19.71 12.81 5.09
CA PRO A 82 21.04 13.36 5.41
C PRO A 82 21.14 13.86 6.84
N ASN A 83 20.04 14.15 7.49
CA ASN A 83 19.93 14.64 8.87
C ASN A 83 18.54 14.40 9.45
N VAL A 84 18.36 14.71 10.73
CA VAL A 84 17.10 14.52 11.46
C VAL A 84 15.98 15.41 10.94
N GLU A 85 16.29 16.64 10.55
CA GLU A 85 15.34 17.63 10.06
C GLU A 85 14.69 17.14 8.77
N GLU A 86 15.47 16.61 7.83
CA GLU A 86 14.97 16.05 6.57
C GLU A 86 14.17 14.77 6.80
N PHE A 87 14.60 13.92 7.72
CA PHE A 87 13.85 12.73 8.12
C PHE A 87 12.48 13.11 8.69
N VAL A 88 12.41 14.05 9.62
CA VAL A 88 11.15 14.53 10.21
C VAL A 88 10.27 15.19 9.16
N GLY A 89 10.86 15.99 8.27
CA GLY A 89 10.17 16.62 7.15
C GLY A 89 9.47 15.59 6.27
N GLU A 90 10.17 14.54 5.88
CA GLU A 90 9.61 13.46 5.06
C GLU A 90 8.56 12.62 5.81
N ASN A 91 8.77 12.31 7.09
CA ASN A 91 7.76 11.68 7.94
C ASN A 91 6.44 12.46 7.92
N MET A 92 6.53 13.77 8.17
CA MET A 92 5.36 14.65 8.19
C MET A 92 4.71 14.77 6.83
N ARG A 93 5.50 14.79 5.76
CA ARG A 93 4.98 14.81 4.39
C ARG A 93 4.19 13.54 4.10
N ARG A 94 4.75 12.36 4.41
CA ARG A 94 4.08 11.06 4.21
C ARG A 94 2.81 10.95 5.04
N LEU A 95 2.84 11.37 6.29
CA LEU A 95 1.66 11.35 7.15
C LEU A 95 0.53 12.26 6.62
N ARG A 96 0.87 13.44 6.08
CA ARG A 96 -0.10 14.35 5.47
C ARG A 96 -0.71 13.78 4.19
N LEU A 97 0.07 13.03 3.42
CA LEU A 97 -0.34 12.46 2.14
C LEU A 97 -0.89 11.03 2.24
N ILE A 98 -0.96 10.46 3.45
CA ILE A 98 -1.38 9.06 3.64
C ILE A 98 -2.76 8.77 3.04
N HIS A 99 -3.64 9.77 3.01
CA HIS A 99 -4.97 9.70 2.42
C HIS A 99 -4.97 9.57 0.88
N GLN A 100 -3.84 9.74 0.23
CA GLN A 100 -3.68 9.57 -1.22
C GLN A 100 -3.06 8.22 -1.60
N PHE A 101 -2.42 7.53 -0.66
CA PHE A 101 -1.65 6.30 -0.89
C PHE A 101 -2.12 5.14 0.02
N ASP A 102 -1.37 4.85 1.08
CA ASP A 102 -1.63 3.67 1.91
C ASP A 102 -2.96 3.77 2.69
N GLY A 103 -3.31 4.95 3.18
CA GLY A 103 -4.61 5.20 3.80
C GLY A 103 -5.77 5.07 2.81
N LEU A 104 -5.61 5.63 1.59
CA LEU A 104 -6.59 5.47 0.50
C LEU A 104 -6.78 3.98 0.17
N ARG A 105 -5.68 3.26 -0.05
CA ARG A 105 -5.69 1.83 -0.33
C ARG A 105 -6.51 1.08 0.70
N ALA A 106 -6.18 1.26 1.98
CA ALA A 106 -6.78 0.50 3.05
C ALA A 106 -8.27 0.82 3.22
N ASP A 107 -8.64 2.09 3.21
CA ASP A 107 -10.02 2.55 3.32
C ASP A 107 -10.88 2.06 2.14
N ARG A 108 -10.39 2.26 0.91
CA ARG A 108 -11.14 1.92 -0.30
C ARG A 108 -11.30 0.41 -0.50
N CYS A 109 -10.25 -0.38 -0.19
CA CYS A 109 -10.35 -1.84 -0.27
C CYS A 109 -11.34 -2.41 0.75
N ALA A 110 -11.35 -1.89 1.97
CA ALA A 110 -12.32 -2.30 3.01
C ALA A 110 -13.74 -1.84 2.67
N GLY A 111 -13.89 -0.56 2.33
CA GLY A 111 -15.18 0.06 1.99
C GLY A 111 -15.87 -0.58 0.79
N ALA A 112 -15.12 -1.00 -0.24
CA ALA A 112 -15.64 -1.70 -1.42
C ALA A 112 -16.41 -2.98 -1.06
N HIS A 113 -16.12 -3.57 0.09
CA HIS A 113 -16.77 -4.79 0.58
C HIS A 113 -17.64 -4.56 1.83
N GLY A 114 -17.90 -3.28 2.19
CA GLY A 114 -18.72 -2.92 3.35
C GLY A 114 -18.09 -3.34 4.67
N LEU A 115 -16.76 -3.30 4.76
CA LEU A 115 -15.98 -3.49 5.98
C LEU A 115 -15.56 -2.13 6.53
N ASP A 116 -15.57 -1.97 7.84
CA ASP A 116 -15.11 -0.79 8.54
C ASP A 116 -13.64 -1.00 8.96
N LEU A 117 -12.77 -0.11 8.50
CA LEU A 117 -11.33 -0.17 8.79
C LEU A 117 -11.02 0.55 10.12
N VAL A 118 -10.24 -0.11 10.97
CA VAL A 118 -9.69 0.44 12.21
C VAL A 118 -8.17 0.51 12.08
N VAL A 119 -7.59 1.69 12.24
CA VAL A 119 -6.15 1.96 12.06
C VAL A 119 -5.53 2.53 13.34
N PRO A 120 -5.15 1.69 14.31
CA PRO A 120 -4.70 2.15 15.63
C PRO A 120 -3.47 3.06 15.57
N PHE A 121 -2.57 2.85 14.61
CA PHE A 121 -1.38 3.69 14.44
C PHE A 121 -1.71 5.11 13.96
N LEU A 122 -2.89 5.34 13.36
CA LEU A 122 -3.36 6.67 12.96
C LEU A 122 -4.24 7.35 14.02
N ASP A 123 -4.37 6.75 15.21
CA ASP A 123 -4.98 7.43 16.34
C ASP A 123 -4.19 8.68 16.73
N LYS A 124 -4.90 9.78 17.01
CA LYS A 124 -4.28 11.08 17.29
C LYS A 124 -3.40 11.07 18.53
N GLU A 125 -3.81 10.34 19.57
CA GLU A 125 -3.02 10.24 20.81
C GLU A 125 -1.75 9.42 20.57
N PHE A 126 -1.85 8.33 19.78
CA PHE A 126 -0.70 7.54 19.38
C PHE A 126 0.28 8.35 18.53
N ILE A 127 -0.21 9.09 17.52
CA ILE A 127 0.63 9.97 16.70
C ILE A 127 1.35 10.99 17.59
N ASN A 128 0.61 11.67 18.48
CA ASN A 128 1.20 12.65 19.38
C ASN A 128 2.27 12.04 20.28
N ALA A 129 2.01 10.87 20.87
CA ALA A 129 2.99 10.15 21.68
C ALA A 129 4.26 9.81 20.86
N CYS A 130 4.10 9.30 19.65
CA CYS A 130 5.24 9.02 18.78
C CYS A 130 6.04 10.28 18.38
N MET A 131 5.39 11.43 18.24
CA MET A 131 6.08 12.69 17.94
C MET A 131 6.88 13.23 19.13
N THR A 132 6.62 12.78 20.36
CA THR A 132 7.45 13.13 21.54
C THR A 132 8.72 12.29 21.65
N ILE A 133 8.83 11.18 20.95
CA ILE A 133 10.02 10.34 20.92
C ILE A 133 11.17 11.15 20.28
N ASN A 134 12.38 11.03 20.87
CA ASN A 134 13.57 11.62 20.26
C ASN A 134 13.75 11.10 18.82
N GLN A 135 13.69 11.99 17.85
CA GLN A 135 13.69 11.62 16.44
C GLN A 135 14.98 10.90 16.01
N ASN A 136 16.11 11.13 16.70
CA ASN A 136 17.35 10.38 16.48
C ASN A 136 17.18 8.87 16.75
N GLU A 137 16.28 8.48 17.64
CA GLU A 137 16.01 7.07 17.94
C GLU A 137 15.19 6.37 16.85
N LYS A 138 14.55 7.13 15.95
CA LYS A 138 13.83 6.59 14.80
C LYS A 138 14.73 6.40 13.58
N ILE A 139 15.86 7.12 13.52
CA ILE A 139 16.86 7.00 12.45
C ILE A 139 17.85 5.92 12.86
N ASP A 140 17.50 4.67 12.61
CA ASP A 140 18.34 3.51 12.90
C ASP A 140 18.44 2.66 11.64
N PRO A 141 19.53 1.90 11.44
CA PRO A 141 19.63 0.93 10.36
C PRO A 141 18.48 -0.09 10.30
N ILE A 142 17.79 -0.28 11.41
CA ILE A 142 16.62 -1.15 11.50
C ILE A 142 15.36 -0.28 11.57
N GLU A 143 14.54 -0.39 10.55
CA GLU A 143 13.28 0.35 10.47
C GLU A 143 12.33 0.00 11.65
N LYS A 144 11.64 1.02 12.16
CA LYS A 144 10.69 0.94 13.30
C LYS A 144 11.30 0.33 14.57
N ARG A 145 12.58 0.56 14.82
CA ARG A 145 13.28 -0.02 15.98
C ARG A 145 12.55 0.21 17.30
N VAL A 146 12.14 1.43 17.57
CA VAL A 146 11.43 1.79 18.81
C VAL A 146 10.17 0.94 19.01
N LEU A 147 9.41 0.69 17.95
CA LEU A 147 8.23 -0.18 18.01
C LEU A 147 8.63 -1.63 18.26
N ARG A 148 9.68 -2.12 17.62
CA ARG A 148 10.15 -3.50 17.79
C ARG A 148 10.63 -3.76 19.22
N GLU A 149 11.40 -2.84 19.77
CA GLU A 149 11.86 -2.91 21.18
C GLU A 149 10.69 -2.91 22.17
N ALA A 150 9.67 -2.06 21.93
CA ALA A 150 8.47 -2.03 22.77
C ALA A 150 7.65 -3.34 22.73
N PHE A 151 7.79 -4.14 21.68
CA PHE A 151 7.08 -5.40 21.50
C PHE A 151 7.98 -6.64 21.70
N GLU A 152 9.15 -6.48 22.34
CA GLU A 152 9.96 -7.64 22.74
C GLU A 152 9.15 -8.58 23.63
N GLY A 153 9.21 -9.88 23.32
CA GLY A 153 8.45 -10.92 24.03
C GLY A 153 6.98 -11.08 23.60
N TYR A 154 6.42 -10.15 22.80
CA TYR A 154 5.06 -10.27 22.26
C TYR A 154 5.00 -11.01 20.92
N LEU A 155 6.12 -11.14 20.24
CA LEU A 155 6.24 -11.84 18.95
C LEU A 155 7.49 -12.73 18.97
N PRO A 156 7.54 -13.79 18.13
CA PRO A 156 8.78 -14.52 17.92
C PRO A 156 9.91 -13.58 17.51
N HIS A 157 11.07 -13.68 18.14
CA HIS A 157 12.19 -12.77 17.93
C HIS A 157 12.60 -12.63 16.46
N ASP A 158 12.69 -13.72 15.71
CA ASP A 158 13.05 -13.72 14.29
C ASP A 158 11.98 -13.10 13.39
N ILE A 159 10.74 -13.02 13.84
CA ILE A 159 9.67 -12.29 13.13
C ILE A 159 9.71 -10.81 13.51
N LEU A 160 9.86 -10.51 14.80
CA LEU A 160 9.92 -9.15 15.31
C LEU A 160 11.08 -8.35 14.67
N TRP A 161 12.23 -9.01 14.45
CA TRP A 161 13.44 -8.39 13.91
C TRP A 161 13.71 -8.72 12.44
N ARG A 162 12.75 -9.30 11.71
CA ARG A 162 12.89 -9.52 10.28
C ARG A 162 12.94 -8.19 9.53
N GLN A 163 13.63 -8.19 8.40
CA GLN A 163 13.60 -7.05 7.49
C GLN A 163 12.18 -6.77 6.99
N LYS A 164 11.83 -5.50 6.86
CA LYS A 164 10.54 -5.06 6.32
C LYS A 164 10.45 -5.36 4.82
N ASP A 165 9.31 -5.87 4.40
CA ASP A 165 8.92 -6.03 3.01
C ASP A 165 7.73 -5.13 2.68
N GLY A 166 7.69 -4.60 1.47
CA GLY A 166 6.51 -3.91 0.95
C GLY A 166 5.34 -4.87 0.74
N MET A 167 4.10 -4.39 0.84
CA MET A 167 2.95 -5.26 0.64
C MET A 167 2.88 -5.83 -0.78
N SER A 168 3.25 -5.03 -1.78
CA SER A 168 3.34 -5.47 -3.18
C SER A 168 4.31 -6.62 -3.40
N ASP A 169 5.39 -6.67 -2.62
CA ASP A 169 6.47 -7.64 -2.77
C ASP A 169 6.24 -8.86 -1.88
N ALA A 170 5.64 -8.66 -0.70
CA ALA A 170 5.40 -9.71 0.30
C ALA A 170 4.29 -10.71 -0.10
N VAL A 171 3.40 -10.36 -1.03
CA VAL A 171 2.29 -11.23 -1.48
C VAL A 171 2.71 -12.30 -2.49
N GLY A 172 4.00 -12.43 -2.77
CA GLY A 172 4.55 -13.44 -3.65
C GLY A 172 5.30 -12.84 -4.84
N THR A 173 6.46 -13.42 -5.11
CA THR A 173 7.44 -12.91 -6.08
C THR A 173 6.96 -12.81 -7.52
N ASN A 174 5.81 -13.43 -7.86
CA ASN A 174 5.30 -13.47 -9.23
C ASN A 174 4.24 -12.41 -9.54
N TRP A 175 3.65 -11.74 -8.54
CA TRP A 175 2.54 -10.80 -8.77
C TRP A 175 2.98 -9.62 -9.65
N VAL A 176 3.98 -8.88 -9.21
CA VAL A 176 4.47 -7.68 -9.92
C VAL A 176 4.97 -8.03 -11.32
N ASP A 177 5.75 -9.13 -11.46
CA ASP A 177 6.28 -9.55 -12.76
C ASP A 177 5.18 -10.01 -13.71
N THR A 178 4.12 -10.64 -13.18
CA THR A 178 2.99 -11.10 -14.02
C THR A 178 2.16 -9.91 -14.50
N VAL A 179 1.92 -8.92 -13.64
CA VAL A 179 1.21 -7.68 -14.05
C VAL A 179 2.01 -6.93 -15.12
N LYS A 180 3.33 -6.80 -14.95
CA LYS A 180 4.19 -6.19 -15.98
C LYS A 180 4.09 -6.92 -17.30
N LYS A 181 4.20 -8.26 -17.30
CA LYS A 181 4.05 -9.07 -18.53
C LYS A 181 2.68 -8.92 -19.16
N TYR A 182 1.65 -8.87 -18.35
CA TYR A 182 0.29 -8.63 -18.82
C TYR A 182 0.17 -7.27 -19.50
N ALA A 183 0.70 -6.21 -18.86
CA ALA A 183 0.71 -4.87 -19.42
C ALA A 183 1.51 -4.78 -20.74
N GLU A 184 2.64 -5.50 -20.83
CA GLU A 184 3.42 -5.60 -22.07
C GLU A 184 2.63 -6.23 -23.22
N ALA A 185 1.77 -7.20 -22.93
CA ALA A 185 0.92 -7.87 -23.91
C ALA A 185 -0.31 -7.02 -24.31
N GLU A 186 -0.93 -6.35 -23.34
CA GLU A 186 -2.16 -5.57 -23.58
C GLU A 186 -1.91 -4.19 -24.20
N ILE A 187 -0.78 -3.56 -23.87
CA ILE A 187 -0.43 -2.21 -24.35
C ILE A 187 0.63 -2.30 -25.43
N ASP A 188 0.25 -2.20 -26.68
CA ASP A 188 1.18 -2.10 -27.78
C ASP A 188 1.83 -0.71 -27.83
N SER A 189 2.88 -0.54 -28.66
CA SER A 189 3.62 0.71 -28.75
C SER A 189 2.76 1.87 -29.26
N LYS A 190 1.76 1.61 -30.09
CA LYS A 190 0.84 2.64 -30.61
C LYS A 190 -0.08 3.13 -29.47
N MET A 191 -0.69 2.21 -28.74
CA MET A 191 -1.52 2.53 -27.57
C MET A 191 -0.73 3.30 -26.52
N PHE A 192 0.50 2.84 -26.21
CA PHE A 192 1.38 3.52 -25.27
C PHE A 192 1.62 4.99 -25.67
N ASN A 193 2.07 5.23 -26.91
CA ASN A 193 2.31 6.57 -27.41
C ASN A 193 1.05 7.44 -27.42
N GLU A 194 -0.11 6.84 -27.69
CA GLU A 194 -1.39 7.55 -27.65
C GLU A 194 -1.74 7.97 -26.21
N ILE A 195 -1.55 7.09 -25.23
CA ILE A 195 -1.81 7.39 -23.81
C ILE A 195 -0.84 8.49 -23.33
N VAL A 196 0.46 8.38 -23.65
CA VAL A 196 1.46 9.40 -23.33
C VAL A 196 1.07 10.76 -23.92
N SER A 197 0.70 10.82 -25.21
CA SER A 197 0.32 12.07 -25.87
C SER A 197 -0.92 12.70 -25.26
N LYS A 198 -1.88 11.89 -24.85
CA LYS A 198 -3.14 12.33 -24.23
C LYS A 198 -3.01 12.67 -22.75
N SER A 199 -1.87 12.41 -22.13
CA SER A 199 -1.60 12.77 -20.73
C SER A 199 -1.34 14.26 -20.52
N TYR A 200 -1.15 15.03 -21.59
CA TYR A 200 -0.93 16.47 -21.57
C TYR A 200 0.16 16.95 -20.59
N GLY A 201 1.21 16.15 -20.40
CA GLY A 201 2.31 16.46 -19.49
C GLY A 201 2.02 16.16 -18.00
N TYR A 202 0.84 15.65 -17.67
CA TYR A 202 0.46 15.35 -16.30
C TYR A 202 0.65 13.85 -15.98
N ASN A 203 1.41 13.52 -14.93
CA ASN A 203 1.71 12.15 -14.51
C ASN A 203 2.01 11.22 -15.71
N ILE A 204 2.92 11.64 -16.60
CA ILE A 204 3.20 10.94 -17.87
C ILE A 204 3.63 9.51 -17.56
N PRO A 205 2.95 8.48 -18.12
CA PRO A 205 3.35 7.11 -17.88
C PRO A 205 4.72 6.82 -18.51
N LEU A 206 5.60 6.21 -17.74
CA LEU A 206 6.95 5.82 -18.15
C LEU A 206 7.02 4.34 -18.55
N THR A 207 6.05 3.55 -18.11
CA THR A 207 5.94 2.12 -18.36
C THR A 207 4.60 1.74 -18.95
N LYS A 208 4.51 0.60 -19.62
CA LYS A 208 3.25 0.08 -20.13
C LYS A 208 2.26 -0.29 -19.01
N GLU A 209 2.75 -0.65 -17.83
CA GLU A 209 1.91 -0.90 -16.68
C GLU A 209 1.22 0.39 -16.19
N GLU A 210 1.96 1.48 -16.06
CA GLU A 210 1.38 2.80 -15.75
C GLU A 210 0.35 3.22 -16.80
N ALA A 211 0.66 2.99 -18.08
CA ALA A 211 -0.25 3.25 -19.16
C ALA A 211 -1.51 2.37 -19.10
N LEU A 212 -1.38 1.10 -18.73
CA LEU A 212 -2.49 0.17 -18.53
C LEU A 212 -3.43 0.70 -17.45
N TYR A 213 -2.93 0.96 -16.24
CA TYR A 213 -3.75 1.44 -15.12
C TYR A 213 -4.44 2.76 -15.44
N ARG A 214 -3.73 3.68 -16.06
CA ARG A 214 -4.30 4.94 -16.52
C ARG A 214 -5.39 4.74 -17.57
N SER A 215 -5.20 3.82 -18.51
CA SER A 215 -6.22 3.50 -19.52
C SER A 215 -7.49 2.92 -18.91
N LEU A 216 -7.35 2.08 -17.87
CA LEU A 216 -8.46 1.53 -17.10
C LEU A 216 -9.20 2.63 -16.34
N PHE A 217 -8.48 3.53 -15.68
CA PHE A 217 -9.02 4.70 -15.00
C PHE A 217 -9.81 5.60 -15.97
N TRP A 218 -9.25 5.93 -17.13
CA TRP A 218 -9.92 6.76 -18.12
C TRP A 218 -11.20 6.15 -18.67
N ARG A 219 -11.26 4.83 -18.80
CA ARG A 219 -12.48 4.14 -19.23
C ARG A 219 -13.62 4.29 -18.21
N MET A 220 -13.32 4.38 -16.95
CA MET A 220 -14.29 4.46 -15.86
C MET A 220 -14.67 5.91 -15.52
N TYR A 221 -13.66 6.76 -15.40
CA TYR A 221 -13.81 8.10 -14.83
C TYR A 221 -13.67 9.22 -15.87
N GLY A 222 -13.28 8.89 -17.09
CA GLY A 222 -12.97 9.88 -18.13
C GLY A 222 -11.59 10.50 -17.94
N ARG A 223 -11.02 10.92 -19.05
CA ARG A 223 -9.67 11.51 -19.09
C ARG A 223 -9.58 12.86 -18.39
N ASP A 224 -10.65 13.64 -18.44
CA ASP A 224 -10.67 14.99 -17.87
C ASP A 224 -10.54 14.99 -16.33
N ASN A 225 -10.67 13.83 -15.69
CA ASN A 225 -10.52 13.64 -14.25
C ASN A 225 -9.10 13.26 -13.80
N ASP A 226 -8.14 13.20 -14.71
CA ASP A 226 -6.73 12.94 -14.38
C ASP A 226 -6.16 13.90 -13.33
N HIS A 227 -6.58 15.17 -13.37
CA HIS A 227 -6.13 16.21 -12.44
C HIS A 227 -6.53 15.96 -10.98
N LEU A 228 -7.46 15.04 -10.73
CA LEU A 228 -7.85 14.65 -9.37
C LEU A 228 -6.80 13.76 -8.69
N ILE A 229 -5.91 13.14 -9.47
CA ILE A 229 -4.79 12.35 -8.95
C ILE A 229 -3.58 13.28 -8.83
N SER A 230 -3.47 13.97 -7.71
CA SER A 230 -2.50 15.06 -7.52
C SER A 230 -1.05 14.61 -7.49
N GLU A 231 -0.78 13.44 -6.93
CA GLU A 231 0.56 12.84 -6.86
C GLU A 231 0.49 11.35 -7.20
N ILE A 232 1.59 10.83 -7.74
CA ILE A 232 1.85 9.39 -7.87
C ILE A 232 3.08 9.05 -7.04
N TRP A 233 3.11 7.81 -6.51
CA TRP A 233 4.17 7.33 -5.62
C TRP A 233 5.50 7.17 -6.34
#